data_9d4bee9d00b631e0710217dc1b774384
#
_entry.id   9d4bee9d00b631e0710217dc1b774384
#
_cell.length_a   1.000
_cell.length_b   1.000
_cell.length_c   1.000
_cell.angle_alpha   90.00
_cell.angle_beta   90.00
_cell.angle_gamma   90.00
#
_symmetry.space_group_name_H-M   'P 1'
#
loop_
_entity.id
_entity.type
_entity.pdbx_description
1 polymer ?
#
loop_
_entity_poly.entity_id
_entity_poly.type
_entity_poly.pdbx_seq_one_letter_code
_entity_poly.pdbx_strand_id
1 'polypeptide(L)'
;MYKIKNVLSLFDGMSCGQIALNKVGIDYENYYASEIDKDGIKVTMKNYPNTIQVGDVLEVNSTNLPEIDLLFGGSPCQSFSNAGKGEGFDGKSGLFWEYVRVLKEVQPKYFLLENVKMKKEWESIISEALGVQPVEINSKRFVPQNRPRLYWTNIPIKDIEDVDCCLSDVLLPDGDERLEKFKLSDKAIDYMSRLRNGKPRWDYHTNPLNGNVACLTANMFKGIPYGVIKEKMRRLHPIECERLQGVPDNYTDNVSNTQRLKMLGNGWTVDVIAHIFQGLKE
;
A
#
# COMPACT_ATOMS: atom_id res chain seq x y z
N MET A 1 14.96 -18.38 -17.83
CA MET A 1 14.02 -17.59 -17.04
C MET A 1 13.31 -18.51 -16.06
N TYR A 2 13.41 -18.27 -14.78
CA TYR A 2 12.73 -19.08 -13.76
C TYR A 2 11.23 -18.79 -13.83
N LYS A 3 10.40 -19.84 -13.87
CA LYS A 3 8.95 -19.70 -13.92
C LYS A 3 8.40 -19.67 -12.49
N ILE A 4 7.69 -18.60 -12.13
CA ILE A 4 6.95 -18.54 -10.87
C ILE A 4 5.70 -19.43 -11.02
N LYS A 5 5.56 -20.46 -10.20
CA LYS A 5 4.36 -21.30 -10.18
C LYS A 5 3.40 -20.85 -9.08
N ASN A 6 3.90 -20.79 -7.87
CA ASN A 6 3.07 -20.55 -6.71
C ASN A 6 3.53 -19.29 -5.95
N VAL A 7 2.61 -18.37 -5.80
CA VAL A 7 2.78 -17.13 -5.04
C VAL A 7 1.99 -17.21 -3.76
N LEU A 8 2.60 -16.83 -2.64
CA LEU A 8 1.91 -16.65 -1.37
C LEU A 8 1.99 -15.17 -0.94
N SER A 9 0.85 -14.53 -0.80
CA SER A 9 0.72 -13.18 -0.29
C SER A 9 0.12 -13.20 1.12
N LEU A 10 0.85 -12.67 2.09
CA LEU A 10 0.39 -12.52 3.47
C LEU A 10 -0.06 -11.07 3.70
N PHE A 11 -1.18 -10.89 4.40
CA PHE A 11 -1.80 -9.56 4.59
C PHE A 11 -2.15 -8.91 3.24
N ASP A 12 -2.75 -9.69 2.34
CA ASP A 12 -2.92 -9.40 0.92
C ASP A 12 -3.71 -8.11 0.63
N GLY A 13 -4.61 -7.72 1.53
CA GLY A 13 -5.45 -6.54 1.38
C GLY A 13 -6.33 -6.63 0.14
N MET A 14 -6.13 -5.71 -0.81
CA MET A 14 -6.82 -5.68 -2.09
C MET A 14 -5.98 -6.25 -3.24
N SER A 15 -4.97 -7.05 -2.94
CA SER A 15 -4.12 -7.77 -3.90
C SER A 15 -3.25 -6.89 -4.81
N CYS A 16 -2.63 -5.86 -4.24
CA CYS A 16 -1.66 -5.02 -4.96
C CYS A 16 -0.51 -5.84 -5.57
N GLY A 17 -0.15 -6.97 -4.96
CA GLY A 17 0.88 -7.89 -5.48
C GLY A 17 0.51 -8.48 -6.84
N GLN A 18 -0.74 -8.90 -7.05
CA GLN A 18 -1.19 -9.42 -8.35
C GLN A 18 -1.17 -8.32 -9.43
N ILE A 19 -1.59 -7.10 -9.07
CA ILE A 19 -1.52 -5.95 -10.00
C ILE A 19 -0.07 -5.72 -10.42
N ALA A 20 0.87 -5.78 -9.46
CA ALA A 20 2.29 -5.56 -9.73
C ALA A 20 2.89 -6.66 -10.61
N LEU A 21 2.61 -7.95 -10.35
CA LEU A 21 3.03 -9.08 -11.18
C LEU A 21 2.52 -8.93 -12.62
N ASN A 22 1.23 -8.63 -12.78
CA ASN A 22 0.63 -8.40 -14.10
C ASN A 22 1.28 -7.22 -14.83
N LYS A 23 1.54 -6.12 -14.11
CA LYS A 23 2.13 -4.90 -14.68
C LYS A 23 3.52 -5.17 -15.28
N VAL A 24 4.29 -6.07 -14.68
CA VAL A 24 5.61 -6.44 -15.19
C VAL A 24 5.58 -7.69 -16.10
N GLY A 25 4.41 -8.27 -16.37
CA GLY A 25 4.26 -9.44 -17.23
C GLY A 25 4.95 -10.68 -16.65
N ILE A 26 4.79 -10.93 -15.36
CA ILE A 26 5.21 -12.17 -14.70
C ILE A 26 3.98 -13.05 -14.54
N ASP A 27 3.97 -14.17 -15.24
CA ASP A 27 2.93 -15.18 -15.12
C ASP A 27 3.18 -16.09 -13.92
N TYR A 28 2.11 -16.52 -13.27
CA TYR A 28 2.11 -17.50 -12.20
C TYR A 28 0.93 -18.48 -12.38
N GLU A 29 1.04 -19.68 -11.81
CA GLU A 29 -0.03 -20.69 -11.92
C GLU A 29 -1.06 -20.53 -10.82
N ASN A 30 -0.62 -20.35 -9.57
CA ASN A 30 -1.49 -20.21 -8.42
C ASN A 30 -1.09 -19.01 -7.57
N TYR A 31 -2.10 -18.33 -7.05
CA TYR A 31 -1.93 -17.23 -6.09
C TYR A 31 -2.72 -17.50 -4.83
N TYR A 32 -1.99 -17.68 -3.73
CA TYR A 32 -2.52 -17.91 -2.40
C TYR A 32 -2.52 -16.59 -1.63
N ALA A 33 -3.67 -16.18 -1.09
CA ALA A 33 -3.83 -14.93 -0.36
C ALA A 33 -4.29 -15.19 1.08
N SER A 34 -3.51 -14.73 2.06
CA SER A 34 -3.91 -14.67 3.45
C SER A 34 -4.41 -13.26 3.76
N GLU A 35 -5.71 -13.14 4.00
CA GLU A 35 -6.40 -11.89 4.35
C GLU A 35 -7.65 -12.21 5.19
N ILE A 36 -8.01 -11.30 6.11
CA ILE A 36 -9.20 -11.41 6.96
C ILE A 36 -10.20 -10.26 6.75
N ASP A 37 -9.79 -9.17 6.13
CA ASP A 37 -10.68 -8.04 5.81
C ASP A 37 -11.61 -8.44 4.65
N LYS A 38 -12.89 -8.61 4.97
CA LYS A 38 -13.91 -9.04 4.00
C LYS A 38 -14.04 -8.11 2.79
N ASP A 39 -13.82 -6.81 2.98
CA ASP A 39 -13.89 -5.85 1.88
C ASP A 39 -12.66 -5.96 0.97
N GLY A 40 -11.47 -6.21 1.53
CA GLY A 40 -10.26 -6.53 0.76
C GLY A 40 -10.45 -7.79 -0.07
N ILE A 41 -10.87 -8.89 0.56
CA ILE A 41 -11.19 -10.17 -0.12
C ILE A 41 -12.22 -9.96 -1.24
N LYS A 42 -13.27 -9.18 -0.99
CA LYS A 42 -14.31 -8.89 -1.99
C LYS A 42 -13.74 -8.15 -3.21
N VAL A 43 -12.83 -7.20 -3.01
CA VAL A 43 -12.15 -6.48 -4.11
C VAL A 43 -11.23 -7.44 -4.86
N THR A 44 -10.43 -8.23 -4.16
CA THR A 44 -9.54 -9.23 -4.76
C THR A 44 -10.33 -10.22 -5.61
N MET A 45 -11.38 -10.83 -5.08
CA MET A 45 -12.17 -11.85 -5.79
C MET A 45 -12.95 -11.30 -6.99
N LYS A 46 -13.31 -10.00 -7.00
CA LYS A 46 -13.89 -9.36 -8.17
C LYS A 46 -12.89 -9.26 -9.32
N ASN A 47 -11.65 -8.86 -9.03
CA ASN A 47 -10.64 -8.58 -10.05
C ASN A 47 -9.81 -9.83 -10.41
N TYR A 48 -9.63 -10.74 -9.45
CA TYR A 48 -8.84 -11.97 -9.57
C TYR A 48 -9.63 -13.17 -8.99
N PRO A 49 -10.66 -13.66 -9.70
CA PRO A 49 -11.56 -14.70 -9.17
C PRO A 49 -10.87 -16.06 -8.92
N ASN A 50 -9.70 -16.29 -9.51
CA ASN A 50 -8.91 -17.50 -9.32
C ASN A 50 -7.98 -17.45 -8.10
N THR A 51 -8.00 -16.38 -7.31
CA THR A 51 -7.21 -16.26 -6.08
C THR A 51 -7.67 -17.30 -5.05
N ILE A 52 -6.73 -18.05 -4.50
CA ILE A 52 -6.99 -19.05 -3.47
C ILE A 52 -6.85 -18.37 -2.10
N GLN A 53 -7.98 -18.15 -1.43
CA GLN A 53 -7.99 -17.56 -0.09
C GLN A 53 -7.58 -18.62 0.94
N VAL A 54 -6.53 -18.35 1.72
CA VAL A 54 -6.03 -19.24 2.78
C VAL A 54 -6.34 -18.74 4.19
N GLY A 55 -7.09 -17.63 4.32
CA GLY A 55 -7.63 -17.15 5.59
C GLY A 55 -6.65 -16.37 6.45
N ASP A 56 -6.73 -16.56 7.78
CA ASP A 56 -5.89 -15.87 8.75
C ASP A 56 -4.43 -16.35 8.66
N VAL A 57 -3.49 -15.42 8.73
CA VAL A 57 -2.05 -15.72 8.74
C VAL A 57 -1.64 -16.64 9.89
N LEU A 58 -2.36 -16.57 11.02
CA LEU A 58 -2.14 -17.45 12.19
C LEU A 58 -2.42 -18.92 11.86
N GLU A 59 -3.28 -19.20 10.89
CA GLU A 59 -3.69 -20.54 10.46
C GLU A 59 -2.93 -21.04 9.22
N VAL A 60 -2.16 -20.16 8.56
CA VAL A 60 -1.36 -20.56 7.41
C VAL A 60 -0.31 -21.57 7.82
N ASN A 61 -0.33 -22.74 7.19
CA ASN A 61 0.54 -23.86 7.47
C ASN A 61 1.15 -24.41 6.17
N SER A 62 2.45 -24.57 6.15
CA SER A 62 3.20 -25.09 5.00
C SER A 62 2.76 -26.48 4.54
N THR A 63 2.23 -27.31 5.43
CA THR A 63 1.75 -28.67 5.07
C THR A 63 0.52 -28.65 4.16
N ASN A 64 -0.21 -27.54 4.12
CA ASN A 64 -1.41 -27.37 3.30
C ASN A 64 -1.15 -26.52 2.04
N LEU A 65 0.11 -26.13 1.81
CA LEU A 65 0.54 -25.33 0.68
C LEU A 65 1.46 -26.15 -0.25
N PRO A 66 1.45 -25.89 -1.55
CA PRO A 66 2.49 -26.41 -2.42
C PRO A 66 3.85 -25.74 -2.14
N GLU A 67 4.89 -26.18 -2.83
CA GLU A 67 6.15 -25.43 -2.86
C GLU A 67 5.90 -23.99 -3.33
N ILE A 68 6.28 -22.99 -2.53
CA ILE A 68 6.10 -21.58 -2.80
C ILE A 68 7.37 -20.98 -3.43
N ASP A 69 7.23 -20.39 -4.60
CA ASP A 69 8.34 -19.74 -5.31
C ASP A 69 8.58 -18.31 -4.82
N LEU A 70 7.50 -17.59 -4.53
CA LEU A 70 7.52 -16.18 -4.14
C LEU A 70 6.58 -15.94 -2.95
N LEU A 71 7.14 -15.49 -1.85
CA LEU A 71 6.40 -15.04 -0.67
C LEU A 71 6.52 -13.52 -0.55
N PHE A 72 5.41 -12.82 -0.36
CA PHE A 72 5.47 -11.42 -0.01
C PHE A 72 4.36 -11.01 0.97
N GLY A 73 4.53 -9.85 1.59
CA GLY A 73 3.55 -9.31 2.52
C GLY A 73 3.92 -7.95 3.08
N GLY A 74 2.93 -7.28 3.66
CA GLY A 74 3.09 -6.05 4.44
C GLY A 74 2.45 -6.24 5.80
N SER A 75 3.24 -6.64 6.80
CA SER A 75 2.68 -6.87 8.14
C SER A 75 2.14 -5.57 8.76
N PRO A 76 1.10 -5.64 9.62
CA PRO A 76 0.52 -4.45 10.24
C PRO A 76 1.56 -3.55 10.90
N CYS A 77 1.56 -2.26 10.52
CA CYS A 77 2.55 -1.27 10.96
C CYS A 77 2.08 -0.38 12.13
N GLN A 78 0.89 -0.65 12.69
CA GLN A 78 0.23 0.26 13.63
C GLN A 78 1.05 0.54 14.90
N SER A 79 1.87 -0.41 15.35
CA SER A 79 2.75 -0.25 16.52
C SER A 79 4.14 0.27 16.15
N PHE A 80 4.56 0.23 14.89
CA PHE A 80 5.85 0.74 14.41
C PHE A 80 5.80 2.18 13.92
N SER A 81 4.64 2.65 13.44
CA SER A 81 4.54 3.96 12.81
C SER A 81 4.64 5.09 13.84
N ASN A 82 5.25 6.22 13.43
CA ASN A 82 5.27 7.45 14.24
C ASN A 82 3.87 8.03 14.55
N ALA A 83 2.85 7.63 13.80
CA ALA A 83 1.45 7.99 14.03
C ALA A 83 0.70 6.96 14.90
N GLY A 84 1.33 5.85 15.26
CA GLY A 84 0.80 4.78 16.10
C GLY A 84 1.16 4.95 17.57
N LYS A 85 0.90 3.92 18.36
CA LYS A 85 1.16 3.93 19.82
C LYS A 85 2.64 3.69 20.19
N GLY A 86 3.49 3.31 19.24
CA GLY A 86 4.90 3.05 19.49
C GLY A 86 5.17 1.80 20.33
N GLU A 87 4.26 0.82 20.33
CA GLU A 87 4.34 -0.43 21.14
C GLU A 87 5.31 -1.46 20.54
N GLY A 88 5.85 -1.20 19.34
CA GLY A 88 6.78 -2.14 18.68
C GLY A 88 6.13 -3.49 18.38
N PHE A 89 6.79 -4.57 18.80
CA PHE A 89 6.32 -5.94 18.58
C PHE A 89 5.26 -6.42 19.57
N ASP A 90 4.97 -5.66 20.64
CA ASP A 90 4.00 -6.07 21.68
C ASP A 90 2.53 -5.88 21.26
N GLY A 91 2.28 -5.17 20.15
CA GLY A 91 0.94 -4.94 19.61
C GLY A 91 0.64 -5.77 18.37
N LYS A 92 -0.28 -5.25 17.52
CA LYS A 92 -0.64 -5.88 16.22
C LYS A 92 0.56 -6.08 15.29
N SER A 93 1.63 -5.33 15.48
CA SER A 93 2.89 -5.50 14.75
C SER A 93 3.63 -6.80 15.12
N GLY A 94 3.22 -7.49 16.18
CA GLY A 94 3.65 -8.86 16.50
C GLY A 94 3.33 -9.87 15.39
N LEU A 95 2.33 -9.57 14.52
CA LEU A 95 2.04 -10.38 13.33
C LEU A 95 3.20 -10.40 12.31
N PHE A 96 4.21 -9.53 12.44
CA PHE A 96 5.48 -9.70 11.73
C PHE A 96 6.12 -11.06 11.99
N TRP A 97 6.03 -11.59 13.21
CA TRP A 97 6.59 -12.90 13.53
C TRP A 97 5.87 -14.05 12.83
N GLU A 98 4.59 -13.86 12.48
CA GLU A 98 3.86 -14.81 11.63
C GLU A 98 4.41 -14.83 10.20
N TYR A 99 4.75 -13.65 9.65
CA TYR A 99 5.46 -13.58 8.37
C TYR A 99 6.79 -14.35 8.44
N VAL A 100 7.58 -14.14 9.49
CA VAL A 100 8.87 -14.85 9.70
C VAL A 100 8.66 -16.36 9.86
N ARG A 101 7.63 -16.79 10.61
CA ARG A 101 7.26 -18.20 10.75
C ARG A 101 6.97 -18.83 9.40
N VAL A 102 6.06 -18.23 8.64
CA VAL A 102 5.69 -18.74 7.31
C VAL A 102 6.89 -18.74 6.37
N LEU A 103 7.71 -17.69 6.35
CA LEU A 103 8.92 -17.61 5.53
C LEU A 103 9.87 -18.79 5.82
N LYS A 104 10.07 -19.12 7.11
CA LYS A 104 10.92 -20.25 7.54
C LYS A 104 10.32 -21.62 7.21
N GLU A 105 9.01 -21.74 7.23
CA GLU A 105 8.30 -22.98 6.90
C GLU A 105 8.27 -23.27 5.40
N VAL A 106 7.95 -22.26 4.56
CA VAL A 106 7.79 -22.47 3.11
C VAL A 106 9.09 -22.32 2.33
N GLN A 107 10.11 -21.66 2.89
CA GLN A 107 11.45 -21.47 2.31
C GLN A 107 11.40 -21.08 0.82
N PRO A 108 10.70 -20.00 0.43
CA PRO A 108 10.51 -19.64 -0.94
C PRO A 108 11.84 -19.21 -1.58
N LYS A 109 11.95 -19.34 -2.91
CA LYS A 109 13.11 -18.85 -3.64
C LYS A 109 13.27 -17.33 -3.51
N TYR A 110 12.15 -16.61 -3.55
CA TYR A 110 12.11 -15.15 -3.43
C TYR A 110 11.16 -14.72 -2.33
N PHE A 111 11.52 -13.65 -1.64
CA PHE A 111 10.62 -13.03 -0.68
C PHE A 111 10.68 -11.50 -0.72
N LEU A 112 9.61 -10.87 -0.26
CA LEU A 112 9.49 -9.43 -0.09
C LEU A 112 8.65 -9.11 1.14
N LEU A 113 9.20 -8.38 2.10
CA LEU A 113 8.46 -7.75 3.19
C LEU A 113 8.47 -6.24 3.00
N GLU A 114 7.31 -5.60 3.05
CA GLU A 114 7.17 -4.14 3.11
C GLU A 114 6.78 -3.69 4.51
N ASN A 115 7.32 -2.55 4.96
CA ASN A 115 6.81 -1.86 6.15
C ASN A 115 7.12 -0.35 6.11
N VAL A 116 6.54 0.39 7.06
CA VAL A 116 6.80 1.83 7.24
C VAL A 116 8.21 2.07 7.78
N LYS A 117 8.71 3.30 7.62
CA LYS A 117 9.90 3.75 8.37
C LYS A 117 9.61 3.68 9.87
N MET A 118 10.55 3.12 10.61
CA MET A 118 10.46 2.86 12.04
C MET A 118 11.75 3.22 12.77
N LYS A 119 11.80 3.02 14.09
CA LYS A 119 13.01 3.18 14.86
C LYS A 119 14.08 2.18 14.39
N LYS A 120 15.34 2.58 14.41
CA LYS A 120 16.47 1.74 13.96
C LYS A 120 16.58 0.42 14.73
N GLU A 121 16.23 0.41 16.00
CA GLU A 121 16.19 -0.81 16.83
C GLU A 121 15.24 -1.87 16.26
N TRP A 122 14.03 -1.47 15.86
CA TRP A 122 13.04 -2.37 15.24
C TRP A 122 13.43 -2.79 13.83
N GLU A 123 13.99 -1.85 13.04
CA GLU A 123 14.54 -2.14 11.72
C GLU A 123 15.66 -3.20 11.79
N SER A 124 16.53 -3.11 12.80
CA SER A 124 17.62 -4.08 13.03
C SER A 124 17.07 -5.46 13.39
N ILE A 125 16.05 -5.55 14.25
CA ILE A 125 15.40 -6.82 14.62
C ILE A 125 14.78 -7.49 13.38
N ILE A 126 14.08 -6.73 12.53
CA ILE A 126 13.50 -7.25 11.29
C ILE A 126 14.61 -7.73 10.35
N SER A 127 15.67 -6.93 10.18
CA SER A 127 16.80 -7.26 9.31
C SER A 127 17.54 -8.53 9.77
N GLU A 128 17.73 -8.69 11.06
CA GLU A 128 18.32 -9.91 11.63
C GLU A 128 17.43 -11.14 11.40
N ALA A 129 16.13 -11.01 11.64
CA ALA A 129 15.17 -12.11 11.45
C ALA A 129 15.07 -12.59 10.00
N LEU A 130 15.20 -11.65 9.03
CA LEU A 130 15.10 -11.93 7.60
C LEU A 130 16.46 -12.17 6.91
N GLY A 131 17.58 -11.86 7.58
CA GLY A 131 18.93 -12.03 7.04
C GLY A 131 19.31 -11.04 5.94
N VAL A 132 18.55 -9.96 5.72
CA VAL A 132 18.81 -8.94 4.71
C VAL A 132 18.58 -7.54 5.26
N GLN A 133 19.27 -6.53 4.70
CA GLN A 133 19.04 -5.13 5.04
C GLN A 133 17.90 -4.56 4.18
N PRO A 134 17.11 -3.60 4.70
CA PRO A 134 16.05 -2.99 3.94
C PRO A 134 16.59 -1.98 2.93
N VAL A 135 15.88 -1.88 1.81
CA VAL A 135 16.03 -0.77 0.86
C VAL A 135 14.88 0.21 1.09
N GLU A 136 15.22 1.49 1.30
CA GLU A 136 14.20 2.54 1.38
C GLU A 136 13.84 3.02 -0.02
N ILE A 137 12.55 2.94 -0.37
CA ILE A 137 12.02 3.49 -1.62
C ILE A 137 10.87 4.44 -1.29
N ASN A 138 10.90 5.63 -1.90
CA ASN A 138 9.80 6.58 -1.81
C ASN A 138 8.97 6.54 -3.09
N SER A 139 7.66 6.34 -2.96
CA SER A 139 6.73 6.27 -4.08
C SER A 139 6.76 7.50 -4.99
N LYS A 140 7.21 8.68 -4.49
CA LYS A 140 7.34 9.90 -5.30
C LYS A 140 8.25 9.76 -6.52
N ARG A 141 9.05 8.70 -6.58
CA ARG A 141 9.88 8.35 -7.73
C ARG A 141 9.07 7.72 -8.88
N PHE A 142 7.82 7.33 -8.65
CA PHE A 142 6.95 6.62 -9.59
C PHE A 142 5.59 7.31 -9.79
N VAL A 143 5.01 7.83 -8.72
CA VAL A 143 3.69 8.48 -8.68
C VAL A 143 3.77 9.73 -7.82
N PRO A 144 2.90 10.73 -7.99
CA PRO A 144 2.98 11.99 -7.24
C PRO A 144 2.53 11.83 -5.78
N GLN A 145 3.09 10.85 -5.06
CA GLN A 145 2.80 10.59 -3.65
C GLN A 145 4.08 10.44 -2.84
N ASN A 146 4.25 11.26 -1.80
CA ASN A 146 5.36 11.14 -0.86
C ASN A 146 5.07 10.05 0.16
N ARG A 147 5.49 8.81 -0.14
CA ARG A 147 5.25 7.62 0.68
C ARG A 147 6.54 6.78 0.81
N PRO A 148 7.48 7.16 1.70
CA PRO A 148 8.67 6.37 1.95
C PRO A 148 8.31 5.06 2.69
N ARG A 149 8.89 3.94 2.22
CA ARG A 149 8.72 2.61 2.80
C ARG A 149 10.05 1.86 2.82
N LEU A 150 10.14 0.87 3.68
CA LEU A 150 11.26 -0.06 3.80
C LEU A 150 10.86 -1.41 3.19
N TYR A 151 11.77 -1.96 2.40
CA TYR A 151 11.58 -3.22 1.69
C TYR A 151 12.73 -4.18 2.00
N TRP A 152 12.43 -5.28 2.66
CA TRP A 152 13.37 -6.38 2.90
C TRP A 152 13.11 -7.47 1.86
N THR A 153 14.09 -7.77 1.04
CA THR A 153 13.94 -8.74 -0.04
C THR A 153 15.29 -9.33 -0.46
N ASN A 154 15.26 -10.53 -1.02
CA ASN A 154 16.37 -11.13 -1.76
C ASN A 154 16.23 -10.99 -3.28
N ILE A 155 15.18 -10.31 -3.75
CA ILE A 155 15.01 -9.98 -5.17
C ILE A 155 15.98 -8.85 -5.53
N PRO A 156 16.78 -8.98 -6.59
CA PRO A 156 17.65 -7.90 -7.05
C PRO A 156 16.82 -6.64 -7.42
N ILE A 157 17.18 -5.50 -6.84
CA ILE A 157 16.51 -4.23 -7.14
C ILE A 157 17.39 -3.43 -8.09
N LYS A 158 16.84 -3.05 -9.24
CA LYS A 158 17.51 -2.21 -10.24
C LYS A 158 17.53 -0.74 -9.82
N ASP A 159 18.38 0.03 -10.46
CA ASP A 159 18.35 1.48 -10.32
C ASP A 159 16.97 2.03 -10.71
N ILE A 160 16.49 2.99 -9.92
CA ILE A 160 15.19 3.62 -10.16
C ILE A 160 15.40 4.86 -11.02
N GLU A 161 14.71 4.93 -12.14
CA GLU A 161 14.56 6.15 -12.93
C GLU A 161 13.39 6.96 -12.36
N ASP A 162 13.64 8.23 -12.02
CA ASP A 162 12.61 9.08 -11.44
C ASP A 162 11.60 9.51 -12.51
N VAL A 163 10.32 9.37 -12.21
CA VAL A 163 9.23 9.86 -13.07
C VAL A 163 8.86 11.27 -12.65
N ASP A 164 8.92 12.22 -13.59
CA ASP A 164 8.45 13.58 -13.36
C ASP A 164 6.92 13.61 -13.46
N CYS A 165 6.26 13.68 -12.30
CA CYS A 165 4.80 13.70 -12.20
C CYS A 165 4.33 14.52 -10.99
N CYS A 166 3.15 15.08 -11.10
CA CYS A 166 2.55 15.89 -10.05
C CYS A 166 1.07 15.54 -9.84
N LEU A 167 0.47 16.09 -8.77
CA LEU A 167 -0.92 15.78 -8.41
C LEU A 167 -1.90 16.03 -9.57
N SER A 168 -1.72 17.10 -10.35
CA SER A 168 -2.63 17.41 -11.46
C SER A 168 -2.74 16.30 -12.50
N ASP A 169 -1.68 15.47 -12.66
CA ASP A 169 -1.65 14.42 -13.70
C ASP A 169 -2.59 13.24 -13.38
N VAL A 170 -2.95 13.09 -12.11
CA VAL A 170 -3.81 11.98 -11.63
C VAL A 170 -5.23 12.40 -11.30
N LEU A 171 -5.54 13.70 -11.36
CA LEU A 171 -6.87 14.21 -11.04
C LEU A 171 -7.91 13.84 -12.12
N LEU A 172 -9.14 13.69 -11.67
CA LEU A 172 -10.30 13.67 -12.56
C LEU A 172 -10.50 15.06 -13.19
N PRO A 173 -11.06 15.13 -14.42
CA PRO A 173 -11.32 16.40 -15.08
C PRO A 173 -12.20 17.32 -14.24
N ASP A 174 -11.96 18.64 -14.32
CA ASP A 174 -12.85 19.62 -13.71
C ASP A 174 -14.26 19.51 -14.35
N GLY A 175 -15.29 19.54 -13.52
CA GLY A 175 -16.68 19.36 -13.98
C GLY A 175 -17.17 17.91 -13.97
N ASP A 176 -16.33 16.93 -13.60
CA ASP A 176 -16.78 15.55 -13.39
C ASP A 176 -17.83 15.51 -12.27
N GLU A 177 -19.04 15.03 -12.56
CA GLU A 177 -20.17 14.99 -11.62
C GLU A 177 -19.87 14.18 -10.35
N ARG A 178 -18.98 13.19 -10.43
CA ARG A 178 -18.55 12.37 -9.28
C ARG A 178 -17.88 13.22 -8.20
N LEU A 179 -17.29 14.37 -8.56
CA LEU A 179 -16.58 15.26 -7.64
C LEU A 179 -17.50 16.08 -6.74
N GLU A 180 -18.79 16.22 -7.07
CA GLU A 180 -19.73 17.03 -6.29
C GLU A 180 -19.77 16.63 -4.81
N LYS A 181 -19.77 15.32 -4.52
CA LYS A 181 -19.78 14.78 -3.14
C LYS A 181 -18.46 14.99 -2.38
N PHE A 182 -17.41 15.42 -3.08
CA PHE A 182 -16.09 15.63 -2.50
C PHE A 182 -15.77 17.12 -2.30
N LYS A 183 -16.62 18.02 -2.76
CA LYS A 183 -16.51 19.45 -2.49
C LYS A 183 -16.53 19.75 -0.99
N LEU A 184 -15.80 20.76 -0.57
CA LEU A 184 -15.78 21.19 0.81
C LEU A 184 -17.05 22.00 1.11
N SER A 185 -17.70 21.69 2.23
CA SER A 185 -18.78 22.53 2.75
C SER A 185 -18.22 23.82 3.38
N ASP A 186 -19.05 24.85 3.55
CA ASP A 186 -18.67 26.11 4.21
C ASP A 186 -18.08 25.86 5.62
N LYS A 187 -18.65 24.90 6.37
CA LYS A 187 -18.11 24.48 7.68
C LYS A 187 -16.71 23.89 7.57
N ALA A 188 -16.44 23.12 6.50
CA ALA A 188 -15.13 22.54 6.26
C ALA A 188 -14.11 23.63 5.90
N ILE A 189 -14.51 24.57 5.06
CA ILE A 189 -13.69 25.73 4.68
C ILE A 189 -13.35 26.57 5.91
N ASP A 190 -14.34 26.90 6.73
CA ASP A 190 -14.14 27.64 7.99
C ASP A 190 -13.16 26.88 8.91
N TYR A 191 -13.36 25.56 9.12
CA TYR A 191 -12.45 24.75 9.92
C TYR A 191 -11.01 24.80 9.41
N MET A 192 -10.81 24.68 8.08
CA MET A 192 -9.49 24.72 7.47
C MET A 192 -8.83 26.09 7.51
N SER A 193 -9.63 27.15 7.58
CA SER A 193 -9.16 28.55 7.69
C SER A 193 -8.76 28.95 9.12
N ARG A 194 -9.18 28.19 10.14
CA ARG A 194 -8.83 28.48 11.55
C ARG A 194 -7.34 28.27 11.79
N LEU A 195 -6.78 29.16 12.60
CA LEU A 195 -5.37 29.09 12.95
C LEU A 195 -5.04 27.88 13.85
N ARG A 196 -3.91 27.28 13.57
CA ARG A 196 -3.21 26.30 14.41
C ARG A 196 -1.75 26.72 14.48
N ASN A 197 -1.24 26.99 15.68
CA ASN A 197 0.12 27.49 15.86
C ASN A 197 0.44 28.72 14.98
N GLY A 198 -0.49 29.67 14.91
CA GLY A 198 -0.33 30.93 14.17
C GLY A 198 -0.51 30.85 12.65
N LYS A 199 -0.80 29.68 12.08
CA LYS A 199 -1.01 29.48 10.62
C LYS A 199 -2.36 28.80 10.37
N PRO A 200 -3.04 29.08 9.24
CA PRO A 200 -4.24 28.36 8.84
C PRO A 200 -3.97 26.85 8.70
N ARG A 201 -4.96 26.01 9.00
CA ARG A 201 -4.84 24.54 8.81
C ARG A 201 -4.56 24.15 7.38
N TRP A 202 -4.95 24.95 6.40
CA TRP A 202 -4.57 24.79 4.99
C TRP A 202 -3.07 24.53 4.81
N ASP A 203 -2.23 25.28 5.52
CA ASP A 203 -0.78 25.23 5.36
C ASP A 203 -0.16 23.88 5.81
N TYR A 204 -0.91 23.13 6.61
CA TYR A 204 -0.46 21.83 7.14
C TYR A 204 -1.07 20.62 6.41
N HIS A 205 -2.19 20.80 5.70
CA HIS A 205 -3.03 19.70 5.28
C HIS A 205 -3.46 19.75 3.81
N THR A 206 -3.02 20.73 3.04
CA THR A 206 -3.33 20.77 1.61
C THR A 206 -2.28 20.02 0.77
N ASN A 207 -2.70 19.55 -0.38
CA ASN A 207 -1.85 18.93 -1.38
C ASN A 207 -1.71 19.88 -2.57
N PRO A 208 -0.48 20.28 -2.93
CA PRO A 208 -0.24 21.21 -4.04
C PRO A 208 -0.50 20.53 -5.39
N LEU A 209 -1.12 21.23 -6.34
CA LEU A 209 -1.41 20.68 -7.67
C LEU A 209 -0.13 20.29 -8.43
N ASN A 210 0.90 21.15 -8.36
CA ASN A 210 2.16 20.98 -9.07
C ASN A 210 3.22 20.28 -8.19
N GLY A 211 2.80 19.34 -7.34
CA GLY A 211 3.70 18.66 -6.43
C GLY A 211 3.19 17.30 -5.98
N ASN A 212 3.88 16.76 -4.99
CA ASN A 212 3.52 15.47 -4.43
C ASN A 212 2.47 15.57 -3.34
N VAL A 213 1.53 14.64 -3.36
CA VAL A 213 0.55 14.46 -2.28
C VAL A 213 1.23 13.89 -1.04
N ALA A 214 0.77 14.30 0.13
CA ALA A 214 1.11 13.62 1.38
C ALA A 214 0.68 12.14 1.33
N CYS A 215 1.39 11.29 2.07
CA CYS A 215 1.09 9.86 2.14
C CYS A 215 -0.40 9.59 2.39
N LEU A 216 -1.04 8.84 1.51
CA LEU A 216 -2.37 8.32 1.76
C LEU A 216 -2.35 7.42 3.01
N THR A 217 -3.30 7.62 3.89
CA THR A 217 -3.43 6.84 5.13
C THR A 217 -4.81 6.20 5.22
N ALA A 218 -4.95 5.17 6.04
CA ALA A 218 -6.26 4.56 6.32
C ALA A 218 -7.30 5.56 6.86
N ASN A 219 -6.87 6.74 7.34
CA ASN A 219 -7.75 7.78 7.86
C ASN A 219 -8.39 8.67 6.77
N MET A 220 -8.05 8.49 5.49
CA MET A 220 -8.60 9.26 4.37
C MET A 220 -10.14 9.32 4.38
N PHE A 221 -10.80 8.24 4.82
CA PHE A 221 -12.27 8.16 4.91
C PHE A 221 -12.88 9.13 5.94
N LYS A 222 -12.11 9.55 6.96
CA LYS A 222 -12.62 10.43 8.04
C LYS A 222 -12.95 11.85 7.57
N GLY A 223 -12.63 12.18 6.33
CA GLY A 223 -12.87 13.51 5.78
C GLY A 223 -11.73 14.47 6.08
N ILE A 224 -12.08 15.76 6.25
CA ILE A 224 -11.08 16.79 6.54
C ILE A 224 -10.33 16.47 7.86
N PRO A 225 -9.00 16.77 7.89
CA PRO A 225 -8.21 17.48 6.86
C PRO A 225 -7.58 16.56 5.79
N TYR A 226 -7.95 15.28 5.75
CA TYR A 226 -7.27 14.30 4.89
C TYR A 226 -7.64 14.46 3.41
N GLY A 227 -6.63 14.41 2.53
CA GLY A 227 -6.79 14.43 1.08
C GLY A 227 -7.36 15.74 0.52
N VAL A 228 -7.19 16.87 1.23
CA VAL A 228 -7.69 18.16 0.79
C VAL A 228 -6.81 18.74 -0.31
N ILE A 229 -7.45 19.28 -1.35
CA ILE A 229 -6.83 20.05 -2.44
C ILE A 229 -7.42 21.47 -2.35
N LYS A 230 -6.63 22.40 -1.82
CA LYS A 230 -7.09 23.78 -1.55
C LYS A 230 -7.53 24.49 -2.82
N GLU A 231 -6.73 24.41 -3.86
CA GLU A 231 -6.98 25.08 -5.15
C GLU A 231 -8.24 24.57 -5.85
N LYS A 232 -8.69 23.36 -5.52
CA LYS A 232 -9.93 22.76 -6.05
C LYS A 232 -11.08 22.81 -5.05
N MET A 233 -10.87 23.30 -3.83
CA MET A 233 -11.86 23.36 -2.76
C MET A 233 -12.59 22.03 -2.53
N ARG A 234 -11.87 20.92 -2.64
CA ARG A 234 -12.40 19.55 -2.49
C ARG A 234 -11.38 18.58 -1.92
N ARG A 235 -11.83 17.38 -1.64
CA ARG A 235 -10.96 16.25 -1.29
C ARG A 235 -10.69 15.38 -2.52
N LEU A 236 -9.67 14.54 -2.41
CA LEU A 236 -9.38 13.49 -3.38
C LEU A 236 -10.57 12.52 -3.51
N HIS A 237 -10.89 12.18 -4.75
CA HIS A 237 -11.83 11.12 -5.09
C HIS A 237 -11.14 9.73 -4.98
N PRO A 238 -11.86 8.62 -4.66
CA PRO A 238 -11.26 7.29 -4.62
C PRO A 238 -10.49 6.90 -5.88
N ILE A 239 -10.96 7.23 -7.08
CA ILE A 239 -10.23 6.99 -8.34
C ILE A 239 -8.88 7.72 -8.35
N GLU A 240 -8.82 8.96 -7.87
CA GLU A 240 -7.56 9.70 -7.78
C GLU A 240 -6.62 9.05 -6.76
N CYS A 241 -7.16 8.48 -5.69
CA CYS A 241 -6.40 7.69 -4.73
C CYS A 241 -5.93 6.34 -5.33
N GLU A 242 -6.72 5.70 -6.19
CA GLU A 242 -6.31 4.51 -6.97
C GLU A 242 -5.11 4.85 -7.85
N ARG A 243 -5.17 5.94 -8.62
CA ARG A 243 -4.07 6.41 -9.47
C ARG A 243 -2.80 6.75 -8.67
N LEU A 244 -2.96 7.39 -7.49
CA LEU A 244 -1.86 7.68 -6.57
C LEU A 244 -1.19 6.43 -5.98
N GLN A 245 -1.87 5.29 -6.00
CA GLN A 245 -1.32 4.00 -5.61
C GLN A 245 -0.91 3.13 -6.81
N GLY A 246 -1.01 3.64 -8.05
CA GLY A 246 -0.75 2.87 -9.26
C GLY A 246 -1.75 1.74 -9.50
N VAL A 247 -2.93 1.84 -8.90
CA VAL A 247 -4.04 0.90 -9.02
C VAL A 247 -4.93 1.34 -10.18
N PRO A 248 -5.46 0.43 -11.01
CA PRO A 248 -6.37 0.77 -12.10
C PRO A 248 -7.64 1.50 -11.62
N ASP A 249 -8.17 2.42 -12.44
CA ASP A 249 -9.41 3.13 -12.15
C ASP A 249 -10.56 2.15 -11.90
N ASN A 250 -11.35 2.42 -10.87
CA ASN A 250 -12.50 1.62 -10.43
C ASN A 250 -12.16 0.18 -9.98
N TYR A 251 -10.92 -0.12 -9.71
CA TYR A 251 -10.51 -1.41 -9.18
C TYR A 251 -11.23 -1.74 -7.86
N THR A 252 -11.46 -0.73 -7.01
CA THR A 252 -12.08 -0.88 -5.69
C THR A 252 -13.57 -0.50 -5.66
N ASP A 253 -14.27 -0.33 -6.80
CA ASP A 253 -15.62 0.25 -6.88
C ASP A 253 -16.76 -0.64 -6.33
N ASN A 254 -16.49 -1.92 -6.06
CA ASN A 254 -17.45 -2.89 -5.52
C ASN A 254 -17.63 -2.82 -4.01
N VAL A 255 -17.00 -1.84 -3.34
CA VAL A 255 -17.17 -1.55 -1.90
C VAL A 255 -17.45 -0.05 -1.70
N SER A 256 -17.86 0.33 -0.47
CA SER A 256 -18.17 1.73 -0.16
C SER A 256 -16.93 2.65 -0.28
N ASN A 257 -17.13 3.95 -0.56
CA ASN A 257 -16.01 4.91 -0.61
C ASN A 257 -15.20 4.95 0.69
N THR A 258 -15.83 4.70 1.84
CA THR A 258 -15.14 4.57 3.12
C THR A 258 -14.13 3.43 3.09
N GLN A 259 -14.54 2.27 2.61
CA GLN A 259 -13.67 1.10 2.54
C GLN A 259 -12.61 1.25 1.43
N ARG A 260 -12.99 1.83 0.28
CA ARG A 260 -12.03 2.19 -0.79
C ARG A 260 -10.89 3.02 -0.23
N LEU A 261 -11.19 4.15 0.41
CA LEU A 261 -10.20 5.07 0.96
C LEU A 261 -9.36 4.44 2.08
N LYS A 262 -9.97 3.58 2.91
CA LYS A 262 -9.27 2.84 3.98
C LYS A 262 -8.25 1.88 3.39
N MET A 263 -8.66 1.03 2.43
CA MET A 263 -7.76 0.03 1.84
C MET A 263 -6.68 0.67 0.96
N LEU A 264 -7.00 1.75 0.21
CA LEU A 264 -6.00 2.50 -0.56
C LEU A 264 -4.96 3.18 0.33
N GLY A 265 -5.35 3.63 1.52
CA GLY A 265 -4.41 4.15 2.52
C GLY A 265 -3.50 3.09 3.14
N ASN A 266 -3.99 1.86 3.30
CA ASN A 266 -3.21 0.72 3.81
C ASN A 266 -2.40 0.03 2.72
N GLY A 267 -2.89 0.04 1.48
CA GLY A 267 -2.30 -0.72 0.36
C GLY A 267 -0.93 -0.20 -0.06
N TRP A 268 -0.28 -0.99 -0.89
CA TRP A 268 1.01 -0.66 -1.50
C TRP A 268 0.87 0.31 -2.66
N THR A 269 1.93 1.04 -2.96
CA THR A 269 2.08 1.69 -4.25
C THR A 269 2.55 0.63 -5.24
N VAL A 270 1.67 0.25 -6.16
CA VAL A 270 1.88 -0.86 -7.11
C VAL A 270 3.15 -0.67 -7.94
N ASP A 271 3.44 0.56 -8.37
CA ASP A 271 4.61 0.86 -9.20
C ASP A 271 5.93 0.54 -8.51
N VAL A 272 6.03 0.73 -7.20
CA VAL A 272 7.22 0.38 -6.42
C VAL A 272 7.39 -1.14 -6.38
N ILE A 273 6.30 -1.88 -6.12
CA ILE A 273 6.33 -3.35 -6.06
C ILE A 273 6.64 -3.92 -7.46
N ALA A 274 6.03 -3.36 -8.51
CA ALA A 274 6.32 -3.71 -9.89
C ALA A 274 7.80 -3.52 -10.24
N HIS A 275 8.40 -2.41 -9.81
CA HIS A 275 9.83 -2.17 -10.00
C HIS A 275 10.69 -3.24 -9.30
N ILE A 276 10.39 -3.58 -8.04
CA ILE A 276 11.11 -4.66 -7.33
C ILE A 276 10.93 -6.00 -8.06
N PHE A 277 9.72 -6.33 -8.49
CA PHE A 277 9.45 -7.59 -9.20
C PHE A 277 10.11 -7.70 -10.58
N GLN A 278 10.60 -6.60 -11.18
CA GLN A 278 11.42 -6.69 -12.39
C GLN A 278 12.67 -7.55 -12.17
N GLY A 279 13.22 -7.58 -10.96
CA GLY A 279 14.36 -8.45 -10.61
C GLY A 279 14.06 -9.95 -10.66
N LEU A 280 12.80 -10.37 -10.64
CA LEU A 280 12.39 -11.76 -10.80
C LEU A 280 12.61 -12.31 -12.23
N LYS A 281 12.88 -11.42 -13.20
CA LYS A 281 13.11 -11.78 -14.61
C LYS A 281 14.56 -12.14 -14.90
N GLU A 282 15.45 -11.96 -13.94
CA GLU A 282 16.87 -12.32 -14.04
C GLU A 282 17.07 -13.77 -13.55
#